data_7df244cadfc5190a74f103fff7c10aae
#
_entry.id   7df244cadfc5190a74f103fff7c10aae
#
_cell.length_a   1.000
_cell.length_b   1.000
_cell.length_c   1.000
_cell.angle_alpha   90.00
_cell.angle_beta   90.00
_cell.angle_gamma   90.00
#
_symmetry.space_group_name_H-M   'P 1'
#
loop_
_entity.id
_entity.type
_entity.pdbx_description
1 polymer ?
#
loop_
_entity_poly.entity_id
_entity_poly.type
_entity_poly.pdbx_seq_one_letter_code
_entity_poly.pdbx_strand_id
1 'polypeptide(L)'
;SQYHSFVLLWSMAVRRKFSASAFWKDVAHYQATSFCYIGELCRYLLNQPPCPEERNNTLTSMIGNGLRPSIWNEFKQRFGIERIVEFYGASEGNIAFMNAFNFDNTVGFSPAPYAVVRYDLENEQPLRDSKGFLLKAELGEPGLLIGEISKKYPFDGYTDPAKSEAVILRNVFKKGDAWFNTGDLMRDIGCKHAQFVDRLGDTFRWKGENVSTNEVESILGAFPGVEDAVVYGVEIPQTNGRCGMAALRRKSLALTDLFI
;
A
#
# COMPACT_ATOMS: atom_id res chain seq x y z
N SER A 1 19.62 -20.57 -36.29
CA SER A 1 18.69 -20.07 -35.25
C SER A 1 19.19 -18.71 -34.79
N GLN A 2 18.60 -17.65 -35.34
CA GLN A 2 18.92 -16.26 -34.94
C GLN A 2 18.10 -15.95 -33.68
N TYR A 3 18.75 -15.88 -32.54
CA TYR A 3 18.19 -15.28 -31.33
C TYR A 3 18.20 -13.76 -31.53
N HIS A 4 17.05 -13.18 -31.79
CA HIS A 4 16.86 -11.73 -31.71
C HIS A 4 16.83 -11.36 -30.23
N SER A 5 17.97 -10.94 -29.71
CA SER A 5 18.05 -10.27 -28.40
C SER A 5 17.35 -8.92 -28.54
N PHE A 6 16.15 -8.80 -27.98
CA PHE A 6 15.53 -7.49 -27.77
C PHE A 6 16.33 -6.77 -26.69
N VAL A 7 17.26 -5.94 -27.08
CA VAL A 7 17.91 -4.98 -26.19
C VAL A 7 16.91 -3.84 -25.98
N LEU A 8 16.22 -3.85 -24.85
CA LEU A 8 15.44 -2.71 -24.41
C LEU A 8 16.42 -1.63 -23.93
N LEU A 9 16.67 -0.64 -24.78
CA LEU A 9 17.46 0.53 -24.42
C LEU A 9 16.61 1.45 -23.52
N TRP A 10 16.86 1.38 -22.23
CA TRP A 10 16.26 2.28 -21.25
C TRP A 10 17.31 3.32 -20.84
N SER A 11 16.92 4.59 -20.86
CA SER A 11 17.71 5.66 -20.26
C SER A 11 17.17 5.93 -18.86
N MET A 12 18.03 6.02 -17.86
CA MET A 12 17.65 6.26 -16.49
C MET A 12 18.38 7.50 -15.95
N ALA A 13 17.62 8.47 -15.46
CA ALA A 13 18.13 9.61 -14.72
C ALA A 13 18.01 9.33 -13.21
N VAL A 14 19.15 9.43 -12.50
CA VAL A 14 19.20 9.16 -11.06
C VAL A 14 19.62 10.43 -10.32
N ARG A 15 18.85 10.80 -9.31
CA ARG A 15 19.16 11.91 -8.43
C ARG A 15 19.72 11.40 -7.08
N ARG A 16 20.67 12.13 -6.49
CA ARG A 16 21.23 11.75 -5.18
C ARG A 16 20.20 11.78 -4.05
N LYS A 17 19.24 12.70 -4.13
CA LYS A 17 18.17 12.88 -3.12
C LYS A 17 16.90 13.33 -3.82
N PHE A 18 15.76 12.79 -3.42
CA PHE A 18 14.47 13.28 -3.88
C PHE A 18 14.24 14.73 -3.44
N SER A 19 13.63 15.51 -4.33
CA SER A 19 13.22 16.88 -4.06
C SER A 19 11.90 17.15 -4.77
N ALA A 20 10.83 17.31 -4.01
CA ALA A 20 9.50 17.58 -4.57
C ALA A 20 9.46 18.89 -5.36
N SER A 21 10.15 19.95 -4.88
CA SER A 21 10.20 21.26 -5.55
C SER A 21 11.03 21.29 -6.84
N ALA A 22 11.95 20.31 -7.02
CA ALA A 22 12.76 20.23 -8.24
C ALA A 22 12.24 19.15 -9.21
N PHE A 23 11.32 18.31 -8.78
CA PHE A 23 10.89 17.12 -9.53
C PHE A 23 10.44 17.45 -10.97
N TRP A 24 9.55 18.39 -11.14
CA TRP A 24 9.02 18.75 -12.47
C TRP A 24 10.07 19.37 -13.37
N LYS A 25 11.03 20.12 -12.82
CA LYS A 25 12.18 20.64 -13.57
C LYS A 25 13.09 19.51 -14.05
N ASP A 26 13.30 18.50 -13.19
CA ASP A 26 14.06 17.32 -13.57
C ASP A 26 13.34 16.52 -14.66
N VAL A 27 12.02 16.30 -14.53
CA VAL A 27 11.20 15.65 -15.54
C VAL A 27 11.32 16.35 -16.89
N ALA A 28 11.20 17.66 -16.90
CA ALA A 28 11.34 18.47 -18.12
C ALA A 28 12.76 18.42 -18.68
N HIS A 29 13.79 18.51 -17.85
CA HIS A 29 15.18 18.47 -18.27
C HIS A 29 15.57 17.14 -18.92
N TYR A 30 15.15 16.02 -18.31
CA TYR A 30 15.47 14.67 -18.80
C TYR A 30 14.43 14.14 -19.80
N GLN A 31 13.36 14.87 -20.07
CA GLN A 31 12.24 14.40 -20.90
C GLN A 31 11.74 13.02 -20.45
N ALA A 32 11.61 12.85 -19.14
CA ALA A 32 11.24 11.58 -18.55
C ALA A 32 9.80 11.21 -18.93
N THR A 33 9.56 9.98 -19.36
CA THR A 33 8.24 9.46 -19.72
C THR A 33 7.62 8.59 -18.62
N SER A 34 8.46 8.16 -17.67
CA SER A 34 8.03 7.36 -16.52
C SER A 34 8.90 7.66 -15.30
N PHE A 35 8.38 7.42 -14.10
CA PHE A 35 9.16 7.49 -12.88
C PHE A 35 8.81 6.37 -11.90
N CYS A 36 9.79 6.02 -11.04
CA CYS A 36 9.59 5.09 -9.93
C CYS A 36 9.17 5.86 -8.69
N TYR A 37 8.15 5.37 -7.99
CA TYR A 37 7.61 6.03 -6.80
C TYR A 37 7.46 5.09 -5.61
N ILE A 38 7.38 5.69 -4.44
CA ILE A 38 6.69 5.18 -3.26
C ILE A 38 5.58 6.17 -2.94
N GLY A 39 4.45 5.70 -2.41
CA GLY A 39 3.22 6.49 -2.25
C GLY A 39 3.43 7.82 -1.54
N GLU A 40 4.36 7.89 -0.59
CA GLU A 40 4.70 9.10 0.15
C GLU A 40 5.28 10.20 -0.76
N LEU A 41 6.07 9.85 -1.77
CA LEU A 41 6.58 10.82 -2.75
C LEU A 41 5.44 11.46 -3.54
N CYS A 42 4.41 10.69 -3.87
CA CYS A 42 3.23 11.20 -4.57
C CYS A 42 2.49 12.23 -3.72
N ARG A 43 2.35 11.99 -2.42
CA ARG A 43 1.77 12.96 -1.48
C ARG A 43 2.60 14.25 -1.41
N TYR A 44 3.93 14.15 -1.34
CA TYR A 44 4.80 15.31 -1.36
C TYR A 44 4.67 16.13 -2.64
N LEU A 45 4.51 15.48 -3.80
CA LEU A 45 4.28 16.19 -5.07
C LEU A 45 2.95 16.91 -5.09
N LEU A 46 1.87 16.27 -4.61
CA LEU A 46 0.54 16.91 -4.50
C LEU A 46 0.56 18.13 -3.57
N ASN A 47 1.37 18.11 -2.52
CA ASN A 47 1.50 19.22 -1.58
C ASN A 47 2.31 20.41 -2.12
N GLN A 48 2.98 20.26 -3.26
CA GLN A 48 3.67 21.39 -3.89
C GLN A 48 2.67 22.35 -4.55
N PRO A 49 2.95 23.68 -4.52
CA PRO A 49 2.18 24.62 -5.32
C PRO A 49 2.30 24.27 -6.81
N PRO A 50 1.25 24.52 -7.61
CA PRO A 50 1.30 24.32 -9.04
C PRO A 50 2.46 25.09 -9.69
N CYS A 51 3.13 24.46 -10.66
CA CYS A 51 4.19 25.09 -11.43
C CYS A 51 3.99 24.88 -12.95
N PRO A 52 4.59 25.72 -13.80
CA PRO A 52 4.43 25.61 -15.25
C PRO A 52 4.88 24.26 -15.82
N GLU A 53 5.94 23.69 -15.27
CA GLU A 53 6.54 22.45 -15.75
C GLU A 53 5.63 21.24 -15.49
N GLU A 54 4.75 21.25 -14.47
CA GLU A 54 3.83 20.14 -14.23
C GLU A 54 2.72 20.04 -15.28
N ARG A 55 2.34 21.15 -15.92
CA ARG A 55 1.27 21.18 -16.93
C ARG A 55 1.69 20.63 -18.28
N ASN A 56 2.97 20.79 -18.63
CA ASN A 56 3.55 20.38 -19.91
C ASN A 56 4.59 19.28 -19.70
N ASN A 57 4.38 18.42 -18.72
CA ASN A 57 5.30 17.33 -18.44
C ASN A 57 5.18 16.21 -19.49
N THR A 58 6.20 15.39 -19.57
CA THR A 58 6.30 14.26 -20.52
C THR A 58 5.95 12.91 -19.88
N LEU A 59 5.59 12.89 -18.59
CA LEU A 59 5.25 11.65 -17.88
C LEU A 59 3.91 11.12 -18.37
N THR A 60 3.89 9.88 -18.79
CA THR A 60 2.66 9.15 -19.14
C THR A 60 2.40 7.99 -18.18
N SER A 61 3.43 7.53 -17.50
CA SER A 61 3.33 6.36 -16.62
C SER A 61 4.17 6.51 -15.35
N MET A 62 3.82 5.71 -14.36
CA MET A 62 4.59 5.57 -13.13
C MET A 62 4.53 4.13 -12.62
N ILE A 63 5.60 3.68 -11.97
CA ILE A 63 5.69 2.34 -11.38
C ILE A 63 6.15 2.43 -9.93
N GLY A 64 5.47 1.75 -9.03
CA GLY A 64 5.85 1.79 -7.62
C GLY A 64 4.82 1.10 -6.73
N ASN A 65 4.83 1.47 -5.46
CA ASN A 65 3.95 0.91 -4.46
C ASN A 65 3.51 1.94 -3.41
N GLY A 66 2.38 1.66 -2.78
CA GLY A 66 1.87 2.45 -1.67
C GLY A 66 1.14 3.73 -2.08
N LEU A 67 0.67 3.85 -3.33
CA LEU A 67 -0.20 4.97 -3.72
C LEU A 67 -1.57 4.79 -3.07
N ARG A 68 -1.89 5.69 -2.15
CA ARG A 68 -3.14 5.63 -1.39
C ARG A 68 -4.34 5.88 -2.31
N PRO A 69 -5.44 5.11 -2.17
CA PRO A 69 -6.68 5.32 -2.94
C PRO A 69 -7.23 6.75 -2.82
N SER A 70 -7.06 7.40 -1.67
CA SER A 70 -7.54 8.77 -1.40
C SER A 70 -6.92 9.84 -2.31
N ILE A 71 -5.69 9.63 -2.78
CA ILE A 71 -4.97 10.57 -3.64
C ILE A 71 -4.79 10.07 -5.08
N TRP A 72 -5.22 8.84 -5.37
CA TRP A 72 -5.00 8.19 -6.67
C TRP A 72 -5.54 9.00 -7.84
N ASN A 73 -6.82 9.33 -7.79
CA ASN A 73 -7.48 10.06 -8.88
C ASN A 73 -7.00 11.51 -8.99
N GLU A 74 -6.76 12.18 -7.86
CA GLU A 74 -6.20 13.53 -7.83
C GLU A 74 -4.82 13.57 -8.50
N PHE A 75 -3.96 12.60 -8.16
CA PHE A 75 -2.62 12.49 -8.74
C PHE A 75 -2.67 12.30 -10.26
N LYS A 76 -3.50 11.35 -10.73
CA LYS A 76 -3.69 11.10 -12.16
C LYS A 76 -4.16 12.34 -12.91
N GLN A 77 -5.18 13.03 -12.38
CA GLN A 77 -5.79 14.19 -13.04
C GLN A 77 -4.87 15.39 -13.03
N ARG A 78 -4.25 15.71 -11.89
CA ARG A 78 -3.38 16.88 -11.77
C ARG A 78 -2.16 16.80 -12.68
N PHE A 79 -1.52 15.62 -12.76
CA PHE A 79 -0.25 15.46 -13.47
C PHE A 79 -0.38 14.76 -14.82
N GLY A 80 -1.59 14.41 -15.26
CA GLY A 80 -1.83 13.78 -16.55
C GLY A 80 -1.27 12.37 -16.68
N ILE A 81 -1.17 11.63 -15.58
CA ILE A 81 -0.62 10.26 -15.60
C ILE A 81 -1.68 9.32 -16.18
N GLU A 82 -1.35 8.68 -17.30
CA GLU A 82 -2.25 7.73 -17.97
C GLU A 82 -2.20 6.34 -17.34
N ARG A 83 -1.01 5.91 -16.92
CA ARG A 83 -0.78 4.55 -16.44
C ARG A 83 -0.09 4.52 -15.08
N ILE A 84 -0.72 3.83 -14.13
CA ILE A 84 -0.15 3.57 -12.80
C ILE A 84 0.07 2.07 -12.65
N VAL A 85 1.34 1.65 -12.66
CA VAL A 85 1.74 0.28 -12.40
C VAL A 85 2.05 0.14 -10.92
N GLU A 86 0.98 0.02 -10.12
CA GLU A 86 1.11 -0.29 -8.69
C GLU A 86 1.53 -1.75 -8.55
N PHE A 87 2.41 -2.05 -7.59
CA PHE A 87 2.73 -3.43 -7.24
C PHE A 87 2.74 -3.63 -5.73
N TYR A 88 2.53 -4.85 -5.31
CA TYR A 88 2.62 -5.30 -3.93
C TYR A 88 3.39 -6.60 -3.86
N GLY A 89 4.21 -6.77 -2.84
CA GLY A 89 4.92 -8.02 -2.57
C GLY A 89 5.80 -7.89 -1.33
N ALA A 90 6.05 -9.01 -0.69
CA ALA A 90 7.01 -9.14 0.39
C ALA A 90 8.22 -9.94 -0.11
N SER A 91 9.43 -9.53 0.28
CA SER A 91 10.68 -10.18 -0.16
C SER A 91 10.79 -11.63 0.32
N GLU A 92 10.23 -11.92 1.49
CA GLU A 92 10.17 -13.23 2.12
C GLU A 92 8.93 -14.04 1.73
N GLY A 93 7.94 -13.38 1.13
CA GLY A 93 6.65 -13.97 0.81
C GLY A 93 6.62 -14.66 -0.55
N ASN A 94 5.55 -15.39 -0.78
CA ASN A 94 5.30 -16.14 -2.00
C ASN A 94 4.15 -15.57 -2.84
N ILE A 95 3.73 -14.35 -2.53
CA ILE A 95 2.64 -13.67 -3.21
C ILE A 95 3.05 -12.26 -3.65
N ALA A 96 2.68 -11.92 -4.86
CA ALA A 96 2.84 -10.58 -5.40
C ALA A 96 1.64 -10.20 -6.26
N PHE A 97 1.35 -8.91 -6.33
CA PHE A 97 0.34 -8.32 -7.20
C PHE A 97 0.99 -7.27 -8.09
N MET A 98 0.43 -7.09 -9.28
CA MET A 98 0.83 -6.03 -10.20
C MET A 98 -0.37 -5.49 -10.95
N ASN A 99 -0.54 -4.18 -10.98
CA ASN A 99 -1.58 -3.51 -11.74
C ASN A 99 -1.24 -3.43 -13.24
N ALA A 100 -1.17 -4.60 -13.89
CA ALA A 100 -0.85 -4.70 -15.30
C ALA A 100 -1.99 -4.20 -16.20
N PHE A 101 -3.24 -4.24 -15.71
CA PHE A 101 -4.44 -3.86 -16.46
C PHE A 101 -4.84 -2.38 -16.31
N ASN A 102 -4.07 -1.63 -15.53
CA ASN A 102 -4.28 -0.20 -15.28
C ASN A 102 -5.67 0.13 -14.70
N PHE A 103 -6.17 -0.70 -13.79
CA PHE A 103 -7.36 -0.37 -13.00
C PHE A 103 -7.00 0.62 -11.90
N ASP A 104 -7.93 1.49 -11.55
CA ASP A 104 -7.72 2.46 -10.49
C ASP A 104 -7.90 1.84 -9.09
N ASN A 105 -7.16 2.37 -8.12
CA ASN A 105 -7.28 2.02 -6.70
C ASN A 105 -7.05 0.53 -6.39
N THR A 106 -6.07 -0.11 -7.02
CA THR A 106 -5.76 -1.52 -6.80
C THR A 106 -4.25 -1.76 -6.79
N VAL A 107 -3.80 -2.72 -5.99
CA VAL A 107 -2.44 -3.27 -6.09
C VAL A 107 -2.30 -4.21 -7.29
N GLY A 108 -3.41 -4.51 -7.97
CA GLY A 108 -3.47 -5.26 -9.21
C GLY A 108 -3.81 -6.73 -9.05
N PHE A 109 -3.36 -7.49 -10.03
CA PHE A 109 -3.63 -8.91 -10.24
C PHE A 109 -2.50 -9.77 -9.67
N SER A 110 -2.88 -10.91 -9.06
CA SER A 110 -1.94 -11.98 -8.70
C SER A 110 -2.25 -13.28 -9.44
N PRO A 111 -1.27 -13.89 -10.14
CA PRO A 111 -1.43 -15.23 -10.67
C PRO A 111 -1.31 -16.32 -9.60
N ALA A 112 -0.64 -16.01 -8.48
CA ALA A 112 -0.46 -16.93 -7.35
C ALA A 112 -1.79 -17.16 -6.62
N PRO A 113 -2.03 -18.35 -6.08
CA PRO A 113 -3.18 -18.61 -5.22
C PRO A 113 -3.09 -17.80 -3.94
N TYR A 114 -4.13 -17.01 -3.67
CA TYR A 114 -4.28 -16.25 -2.44
C TYR A 114 -5.71 -16.33 -1.91
N ALA A 115 -5.88 -15.92 -0.69
CA ALA A 115 -7.19 -15.67 -0.10
C ALA A 115 -7.13 -14.47 0.83
N VAL A 116 -8.26 -13.79 0.95
CA VAL A 116 -8.51 -12.82 2.02
C VAL A 116 -9.41 -13.52 3.03
N VAL A 117 -8.98 -13.59 4.28
CA VAL A 117 -9.72 -14.29 5.34
C VAL A 117 -10.14 -13.30 6.42
N ARG A 118 -11.30 -13.55 7.03
CA ARG A 118 -11.81 -12.75 8.14
C ARG A 118 -10.83 -12.75 9.29
N TYR A 119 -10.61 -11.59 9.89
CA TYR A 119 -9.65 -11.40 10.97
C TYR A 119 -10.30 -10.69 12.15
N ASP A 120 -10.10 -11.25 13.35
CA ASP A 120 -10.50 -10.62 14.60
C ASP A 120 -9.34 -9.78 15.12
N LEU A 121 -9.49 -8.46 15.02
CA LEU A 121 -8.47 -7.50 15.49
C LEU A 121 -8.39 -7.42 17.02
N GLU A 122 -9.44 -7.85 17.75
CA GLU A 122 -9.44 -7.84 19.21
C GLU A 122 -8.60 -8.99 19.79
N ASN A 123 -8.77 -10.17 19.19
CA ASN A 123 -8.03 -11.36 19.60
C ASN A 123 -6.78 -11.60 18.75
N GLU A 124 -6.49 -10.71 17.81
CA GLU A 124 -5.33 -10.75 16.92
C GLU A 124 -5.17 -12.09 16.17
N GLN A 125 -6.30 -12.66 15.69
CA GLN A 125 -6.30 -13.95 15.01
C GLN A 125 -7.32 -14.05 13.89
N PRO A 126 -7.06 -14.88 12.85
CA PRO A 126 -8.05 -15.13 11.80
C PRO A 126 -9.21 -15.99 12.37
N LEU A 127 -10.43 -15.67 11.92
CA LEU A 127 -11.63 -16.37 12.34
C LEU A 127 -11.73 -17.76 11.72
N ARG A 128 -12.19 -18.74 12.53
CA ARG A 128 -12.38 -20.13 12.12
C ARG A 128 -13.85 -20.57 12.26
N ASP A 129 -14.25 -21.49 11.40
CA ASP A 129 -15.55 -22.15 11.50
C ASP A 129 -15.55 -23.23 12.60
N SER A 130 -16.71 -23.88 12.80
CA SER A 130 -16.88 -24.96 13.77
C SER A 130 -16.03 -26.20 13.49
N LYS A 131 -15.46 -26.35 12.29
CA LYS A 131 -14.56 -27.43 11.90
C LYS A 131 -13.08 -27.05 12.04
N GLY A 132 -12.80 -25.81 12.44
CA GLY A 132 -11.47 -25.27 12.63
C GLY A 132 -10.81 -24.72 11.36
N PHE A 133 -11.52 -24.55 10.24
CA PHE A 133 -11.02 -23.94 9.03
C PHE A 133 -11.25 -22.43 9.02
N LEU A 134 -10.39 -21.68 8.32
CA LEU A 134 -10.52 -20.23 8.22
C LEU A 134 -11.73 -19.82 7.39
N LEU A 135 -12.38 -18.74 7.81
CA LEU A 135 -13.50 -18.12 7.10
C LEU A 135 -12.95 -17.13 6.07
N LYS A 136 -13.34 -17.29 4.80
CA LYS A 136 -13.02 -16.30 3.77
C LYS A 136 -13.81 -15.01 4.01
N ALA A 137 -13.18 -13.88 3.75
CA ALA A 137 -13.87 -12.60 3.67
C ALA A 137 -14.78 -12.56 2.43
N GLU A 138 -15.86 -11.80 2.51
CA GLU A 138 -16.73 -11.52 1.36
C GLU A 138 -16.03 -10.56 0.39
N LEU A 139 -16.52 -10.49 -0.85
CA LEU A 139 -16.00 -9.56 -1.85
C LEU A 139 -16.14 -8.12 -1.34
N GLY A 140 -15.02 -7.38 -1.29
CA GLY A 140 -14.96 -6.02 -0.75
C GLY A 140 -14.85 -5.93 0.77
N GLU A 141 -14.98 -7.04 1.51
CA GLU A 141 -14.76 -7.08 2.97
C GLU A 141 -13.25 -7.04 3.26
N PRO A 142 -12.78 -6.20 4.18
CA PRO A 142 -11.39 -6.23 4.63
C PRO A 142 -11.08 -7.53 5.38
N GLY A 143 -9.91 -8.09 5.12
CA GLY A 143 -9.44 -9.28 5.82
C GLY A 143 -7.95 -9.49 5.65
N LEU A 144 -7.40 -10.46 6.37
CA LEU A 144 -5.99 -10.83 6.29
C LEU A 144 -5.69 -11.48 4.95
N LEU A 145 -4.71 -10.95 4.22
CA LEU A 145 -4.17 -11.57 3.03
C LEU A 145 -3.29 -12.76 3.39
N ILE A 146 -3.55 -13.89 2.75
CA ILE A 146 -2.71 -15.09 2.87
C ILE A 146 -2.37 -15.67 1.50
N GLY A 147 -1.14 -16.17 1.33
CA GLY A 147 -0.64 -16.83 0.12
C GLY A 147 -0.49 -18.34 0.30
N GLU A 148 -0.99 -19.16 -0.65
CA GLU A 148 -0.86 -20.62 -0.58
C GLU A 148 0.61 -21.03 -0.69
N ILE A 149 1.10 -21.84 0.26
CA ILE A 149 2.44 -22.41 0.20
C ILE A 149 2.35 -23.74 -0.54
N SER A 150 3.06 -23.85 -1.65
CA SER A 150 3.08 -25.06 -2.48
C SER A 150 4.45 -25.23 -3.17
N LYS A 151 4.67 -26.36 -3.84
CA LYS A 151 5.90 -26.56 -4.62
C LYS A 151 6.10 -25.50 -5.72
N LYS A 152 5.01 -24.97 -6.28
CA LYS A 152 5.05 -23.94 -7.32
C LYS A 152 5.24 -22.54 -6.73
N TYR A 153 4.75 -22.31 -5.52
CA TYR A 153 4.81 -21.05 -4.80
C TYR A 153 5.39 -21.30 -3.40
N PRO A 154 6.72 -21.56 -3.31
CA PRO A 154 7.38 -21.83 -2.05
C PRO A 154 7.41 -20.57 -1.18
N PHE A 155 7.46 -20.76 0.12
CA PHE A 155 7.76 -19.70 1.09
C PHE A 155 9.21 -19.84 1.52
N ASP A 156 10.04 -18.88 1.17
CA ASP A 156 11.48 -18.92 1.48
C ASP A 156 11.76 -18.64 2.96
N GLY A 157 10.87 -17.88 3.60
CA GLY A 157 10.94 -17.58 5.03
C GLY A 157 12.01 -16.55 5.41
N TYR A 158 12.19 -16.44 6.71
CA TYR A 158 13.19 -15.57 7.32
C TYR A 158 14.45 -16.36 7.64
N THR A 159 15.56 -15.66 7.90
CA THR A 159 16.79 -16.28 8.40
C THR A 159 16.61 -16.97 9.77
N ASP A 160 15.61 -16.54 10.54
CA ASP A 160 15.19 -17.14 11.80
C ASP A 160 14.06 -18.15 11.54
N PRO A 161 14.30 -19.46 11.77
CA PRO A 161 13.29 -20.49 11.54
C PRO A 161 12.04 -20.33 12.43
N ALA A 162 12.19 -19.84 13.66
CA ALA A 162 11.07 -19.66 14.57
C ALA A 162 10.14 -18.55 14.08
N LYS A 163 10.69 -17.45 13.56
CA LYS A 163 9.91 -16.38 12.92
C LYS A 163 9.23 -16.87 11.65
N SER A 164 9.89 -17.72 10.87
CA SER A 164 9.29 -18.31 9.66
C SER A 164 8.10 -19.19 10.00
N GLU A 165 8.20 -20.04 11.02
CA GLU A 165 7.09 -20.89 11.44
C GLU A 165 5.92 -20.09 12.01
N ALA A 166 6.16 -18.98 12.70
CA ALA A 166 5.14 -18.16 13.32
C ALA A 166 4.20 -17.50 12.28
N VAL A 167 4.65 -17.32 11.03
CA VAL A 167 3.82 -16.73 9.97
C VAL A 167 3.20 -17.78 9.04
N ILE A 168 3.35 -19.08 9.34
CA ILE A 168 2.73 -20.16 8.57
C ILE A 168 1.41 -20.58 9.23
N LEU A 169 0.31 -20.35 8.52
CA LEU A 169 -1.01 -20.83 8.92
C LEU A 169 -1.23 -22.24 8.37
N ARG A 170 -1.62 -23.18 9.22
CA ARG A 170 -1.84 -24.57 8.86
C ARG A 170 -3.31 -24.96 8.97
N ASN A 171 -3.73 -25.93 8.15
CA ASN A 171 -5.12 -26.41 8.10
C ASN A 171 -6.09 -25.22 7.87
N VAL A 172 -5.82 -24.43 6.85
CA VAL A 172 -6.55 -23.21 6.56
C VAL A 172 -7.90 -23.51 5.93
N PHE A 173 -7.93 -24.19 4.79
CA PHE A 173 -9.17 -24.58 4.09
C PHE A 173 -9.33 -26.09 3.97
N LYS A 174 -8.27 -26.85 4.17
CA LYS A 174 -8.27 -28.31 4.18
C LYS A 174 -7.17 -28.83 5.10
N LYS A 175 -7.30 -30.08 5.55
CA LYS A 175 -6.29 -30.73 6.38
C LYS A 175 -4.97 -30.86 5.61
N GLY A 176 -3.89 -30.37 6.22
CA GLY A 176 -2.53 -30.45 5.69
C GLY A 176 -2.11 -29.35 4.73
N ASP A 177 -2.97 -28.37 4.43
CA ASP A 177 -2.54 -27.18 3.69
C ASP A 177 -1.74 -26.21 4.57
N ALA A 178 -0.93 -25.38 3.92
CA ALA A 178 -0.13 -24.35 4.58
C ALA A 178 -0.23 -23.05 3.77
N TRP A 179 -0.31 -21.93 4.48
CA TRP A 179 -0.47 -20.61 3.91
C TRP A 179 0.44 -19.62 4.64
N PHE A 180 1.02 -18.72 3.89
CA PHE A 180 1.81 -17.61 4.42
C PHE A 180 0.89 -16.47 4.88
N ASN A 181 1.03 -16.07 6.13
CA ASN A 181 0.39 -14.90 6.71
C ASN A 181 1.22 -13.66 6.37
N THR A 182 0.69 -12.77 5.55
CA THR A 182 1.41 -11.57 5.13
C THR A 182 1.47 -10.49 6.21
N GLY A 183 0.55 -10.52 7.18
CA GLY A 183 0.37 -9.44 8.15
C GLY A 183 -0.32 -8.20 7.59
N ASP A 184 -0.81 -8.26 6.35
CA ASP A 184 -1.47 -7.14 5.67
C ASP A 184 -2.97 -7.39 5.51
N LEU A 185 -3.77 -6.35 5.74
CA LEU A 185 -5.19 -6.35 5.47
C LEU A 185 -5.44 -5.90 4.03
N MET A 186 -6.24 -6.68 3.32
CA MET A 186 -6.64 -6.38 1.95
C MET A 186 -8.14 -6.61 1.74
N ARG A 187 -8.67 -6.05 0.66
CA ARG A 187 -9.99 -6.39 0.10
C ARG A 187 -9.78 -7.13 -1.21
N ASP A 188 -10.45 -8.28 -1.37
CA ASP A 188 -10.60 -8.89 -2.70
C ASP A 188 -11.66 -8.10 -3.46
N ILE A 189 -11.29 -7.52 -4.61
CA ILE A 189 -12.19 -6.72 -5.45
C ILE A 189 -12.65 -7.47 -6.69
N GLY A 190 -12.42 -8.77 -6.73
CA GLY A 190 -12.79 -9.65 -7.84
C GLY A 190 -11.72 -9.79 -8.91
N CYS A 191 -11.91 -10.72 -9.82
CA CYS A 191 -11.00 -11.01 -10.95
C CYS A 191 -9.54 -11.19 -10.53
N LYS A 192 -9.28 -11.73 -9.33
CA LYS A 192 -7.95 -11.87 -8.72
C LYS A 192 -7.20 -10.54 -8.51
N HIS A 193 -7.92 -9.44 -8.35
CA HIS A 193 -7.38 -8.15 -7.97
C HIS A 193 -7.65 -7.87 -6.50
N ALA A 194 -6.74 -7.17 -5.87
CA ALA A 194 -6.86 -6.78 -4.48
C ALA A 194 -6.59 -5.29 -4.28
N GLN A 195 -7.11 -4.76 -3.18
CA GLN A 195 -6.88 -3.40 -2.72
C GLN A 195 -6.24 -3.47 -1.32
N PHE A 196 -5.13 -2.78 -1.15
CA PHE A 196 -4.48 -2.66 0.16
C PHE A 196 -5.35 -1.82 1.10
N VAL A 197 -5.50 -2.27 2.33
CA VAL A 197 -6.24 -1.55 3.38
C VAL A 197 -5.26 -1.01 4.42
N ASP A 198 -4.54 -1.90 5.12
CA ASP A 198 -3.61 -1.50 6.18
C ASP A 198 -2.73 -2.69 6.60
N ARG A 199 -1.77 -2.45 7.48
CA ARG A 199 -1.03 -3.51 8.19
C ARG A 199 -1.70 -3.86 9.50
N LEU A 200 -1.64 -5.14 9.89
CA LEU A 200 -2.23 -5.56 11.17
C LEU A 200 -1.64 -4.82 12.37
N GLY A 201 -0.34 -4.51 12.35
CA GLY A 201 0.32 -3.75 13.42
C GLY A 201 -0.07 -2.27 13.50
N ASP A 202 -0.59 -1.71 12.41
CA ASP A 202 -0.94 -0.30 12.28
C ASP A 202 -2.44 -0.05 12.49
N THR A 203 -3.28 -1.11 12.48
CA THR A 203 -4.72 -1.03 12.75
C THR A 203 -4.97 -1.20 14.24
N PHE A 204 -5.91 -0.43 14.80
CA PHE A 204 -6.32 -0.57 16.19
C PHE A 204 -7.84 -0.62 16.35
N ARG A 205 -8.31 -1.10 17.51
CA ARG A 205 -9.74 -1.17 17.83
C ARG A 205 -10.10 -0.20 18.94
N TRP A 206 -11.16 0.57 18.74
CA TRP A 206 -11.69 1.49 19.70
C TRP A 206 -13.21 1.35 19.85
N LYS A 207 -13.69 1.06 21.06
CA LYS A 207 -15.13 0.91 21.39
C LYS A 207 -15.88 -0.04 20.45
N GLY A 208 -15.25 -1.11 20.02
CA GLY A 208 -15.84 -2.10 19.12
C GLY A 208 -15.62 -1.83 17.63
N GLU A 209 -15.15 -0.66 17.24
CA GLU A 209 -14.89 -0.28 15.85
C GLU A 209 -13.42 -0.50 15.47
N ASN A 210 -13.19 -1.03 14.27
CA ASN A 210 -11.86 -1.17 13.70
C ASN A 210 -11.45 0.15 13.04
N VAL A 211 -10.29 0.68 13.43
CA VAL A 211 -9.76 1.93 12.94
C VAL A 211 -8.49 1.68 12.15
N SER A 212 -8.52 1.99 10.86
CA SER A 212 -7.33 2.00 10.01
C SER A 212 -6.56 3.31 10.22
N THR A 213 -5.30 3.23 10.58
CA THR A 213 -4.44 4.41 10.76
C THR A 213 -4.33 5.19 9.47
N ASN A 214 -4.18 4.49 8.33
CA ASN A 214 -4.09 5.08 7.00
C ASN A 214 -5.34 5.88 6.59
N GLU A 215 -6.54 5.39 6.93
CA GLU A 215 -7.79 6.12 6.64
C GLU A 215 -7.86 7.43 7.44
N VAL A 216 -7.52 7.38 8.74
CA VAL A 216 -7.52 8.57 9.61
C VAL A 216 -6.43 9.56 9.18
N GLU A 217 -5.22 9.09 8.89
CA GLU A 217 -4.12 9.91 8.37
C GLU A 217 -4.49 10.62 7.07
N SER A 218 -5.19 9.91 6.16
CA SER A 218 -5.65 10.49 4.90
C SER A 218 -6.64 11.64 5.13
N ILE A 219 -7.57 11.48 6.08
CA ILE A 219 -8.53 12.51 6.44
C ILE A 219 -7.80 13.71 7.08
N LEU A 220 -6.94 13.46 8.06
CA LEU A 220 -6.19 14.52 8.74
C LEU A 220 -5.26 15.27 7.80
N GLY A 221 -4.59 14.56 6.89
CA GLY A 221 -3.70 15.16 5.89
C GLY A 221 -4.41 16.05 4.87
N ALA A 222 -5.74 15.89 4.68
CA ALA A 222 -6.55 16.73 3.82
C ALA A 222 -6.90 18.11 4.46
N PHE A 223 -6.70 18.28 5.77
CA PHE A 223 -6.99 19.56 6.42
C PHE A 223 -5.99 20.64 6.03
N PRO A 224 -6.48 21.86 5.76
CA PRO A 224 -5.62 23.00 5.50
C PRO A 224 -4.62 23.24 6.64
N GLY A 225 -3.35 23.38 6.30
CA GLY A 225 -2.28 23.62 7.28
C GLY A 225 -1.65 22.38 7.89
N VAL A 226 -2.17 21.18 7.59
CA VAL A 226 -1.51 19.92 7.94
C VAL A 226 -0.54 19.56 6.80
N GLU A 227 0.72 19.38 7.14
CA GLU A 227 1.77 18.90 6.21
C GLU A 227 1.87 17.38 6.27
N ASP A 228 1.72 16.83 7.48
CA ASP A 228 1.86 15.40 7.74
C ASP A 228 1.02 14.99 8.94
N ALA A 229 0.55 13.75 8.95
CA ALA A 229 -0.20 13.14 10.04
C ALA A 229 0.25 11.69 10.22
N VAL A 230 0.56 11.32 11.44
CA VAL A 230 0.83 9.94 11.84
C VAL A 230 -0.18 9.56 12.92
N VAL A 231 -0.91 8.46 12.69
CA VAL A 231 -1.95 7.97 13.60
C VAL A 231 -1.53 6.63 14.18
N TYR A 232 -1.80 6.44 15.46
CA TYR A 232 -1.51 5.17 16.15
C TYR A 232 -2.46 4.96 17.33
N GLY A 233 -2.63 3.70 17.71
CA GLY A 233 -3.47 3.33 18.85
C GLY A 233 -2.70 3.38 20.15
N VAL A 234 -3.25 4.07 21.16
CA VAL A 234 -2.72 4.11 22.54
C VAL A 234 -3.67 3.47 23.52
N GLU A 235 -3.14 2.71 24.46
CA GLU A 235 -3.92 2.14 25.55
C GLU A 235 -4.27 3.21 26.56
N ILE A 236 -5.55 3.27 26.94
CA ILE A 236 -6.03 4.14 28.02
C ILE A 236 -6.42 3.25 29.19
N PRO A 237 -5.88 3.52 30.41
CA PRO A 237 -6.23 2.75 31.59
C PRO A 237 -7.76 2.68 31.80
N GLN A 238 -8.28 1.51 32.15
CA GLN A 238 -9.69 1.22 32.41
C GLN A 238 -10.61 1.30 31.17
N THR A 239 -10.08 1.27 29.95
CA THR A 239 -10.87 1.17 28.72
C THR A 239 -10.50 -0.09 27.93
N ASN A 240 -11.46 -0.63 27.18
CA ASN A 240 -11.19 -1.71 26.24
C ASN A 240 -10.78 -1.13 24.87
N GLY A 241 -9.71 -1.70 24.29
CA GLY A 241 -9.16 -1.28 23.01
C GLY A 241 -8.16 -0.13 23.14
N ARG A 242 -7.72 0.41 22.00
CA ARG A 242 -6.75 1.49 21.89
C ARG A 242 -7.42 2.74 21.35
N CYS A 243 -7.24 3.86 22.00
CA CYS A 243 -7.71 5.16 21.52
C CYS A 243 -6.78 5.68 20.42
N GLY A 244 -7.35 6.26 19.36
CA GLY A 244 -6.55 6.90 18.32
C GLY A 244 -5.84 8.15 18.84
N MET A 245 -4.52 8.22 18.61
CA MET A 245 -3.72 9.42 18.81
C MET A 245 -3.11 9.82 17.48
N ALA A 246 -3.09 11.12 17.18
CA ALA A 246 -2.50 11.66 15.97
C ALA A 246 -1.35 12.63 16.32
N ALA A 247 -0.19 12.41 15.71
CA ALA A 247 0.88 13.38 15.66
C ALA A 247 0.77 14.17 14.35
N LEU A 248 0.66 15.49 14.44
CA LEU A 248 0.47 16.35 13.28
C LEU A 248 1.69 17.25 13.08
N ARG A 249 2.19 17.32 11.84
CA ARG A 249 3.16 18.33 11.42
C ARG A 249 2.42 19.42 10.68
N ARG A 250 2.60 20.65 11.18
CA ARG A 250 2.00 21.83 10.58
C ARG A 250 2.84 22.33 9.42
N LYS A 251 2.21 22.77 8.33
CA LYS A 251 2.87 23.54 7.28
C LYS A 251 3.48 24.79 7.91
N SER A 252 4.74 25.10 7.61
CA SER A 252 5.37 26.36 8.05
C SER A 252 4.53 27.52 7.51
N LEU A 253 3.94 28.29 8.42
CA LEU A 253 3.32 29.56 8.03
C LEU A 253 4.44 30.50 7.62
N ALA A 254 4.32 31.13 6.45
CA ALA A 254 5.14 32.30 6.15
C ALA A 254 4.84 33.36 7.23
N LEU A 255 5.85 34.13 7.64
CA LEU A 255 5.72 35.18 8.64
C LEU A 255 4.59 36.21 8.32
N THR A 256 4.16 36.29 7.05
CA THR A 256 3.05 37.08 6.57
C THR A 256 1.67 36.58 7.01
N ASP A 257 1.53 35.31 7.41
CA ASP A 257 0.23 34.74 7.82
C ASP A 257 -0.02 34.89 9.34
N LEU A 258 0.89 35.51 10.06
CA LEU A 258 0.80 35.74 11.51
C LEU A 258 0.16 37.10 11.88
N PHE A 259 -0.20 37.92 10.90
CA PHE A 259 -0.82 39.23 11.08
C PHE A 259 -2.19 39.33 10.41
N ILE A 260 -3.16 38.54 10.90
CA ILE A 260 -4.59 38.80 10.66
C ILE A 260 -5.31 38.68 11.99
#